data_19505ba0f977a30fdebcac2e845e85df
#
_entry.id   19505ba0f977a30fdebcac2e845e85df
#
_cell.length_a   1.000
_cell.length_b   1.000
_cell.length_c   1.000
_cell.angle_alpha   90.00
_cell.angle_beta   90.00
_cell.angle_gamma   90.00
#
_symmetry.space_group_name_H-M   'P 1'
#
loop_
_entity.id
_entity.type
_entity.pdbx_description
1 polymer ?
#
loop_
_entity_poly.entity_id
_entity_poly.type
_entity_poly.pdbx_seq_one_letter_code
_entity_poly.pdbx_strand_id
1 'polypeptide(L)'
;MYVVTNQKTIMSNEVIERLHSTCPHDCPSACALEVERIDSKTIGRVYGARDNEYTSGTLCAKVGNYAERVHHPKRLKNPMRRVGPKGVGVDSFMPVSWSEALDEVAAKFSELASEYGSETIWPHYYAGTMGLVQRDGIERLRHAMRYSRQHSTICSAASDAGWKAGTGVKRGVDAREIGDHSDVVVLWGTNAVHTQVNLMHHVSQAKKRGAKLVVVDPYQNATAKKADLHLMLQPGTDGALATAMMHVLFAENLADRAYLDEYTDFGSELETHLSNRTA
;
A
#
# COMPACT_ATOMS: atom_id res chain seq x y z
N MET A 1 20.91 23.36 -18.48
CA MET A 1 21.43 22.39 -19.46
C MET A 1 22.46 21.52 -18.74
N TYR A 2 22.00 20.39 -18.16
CA TYR A 2 22.89 19.48 -17.43
C TYR A 2 23.35 18.38 -18.39
N VAL A 3 24.65 18.37 -18.65
CA VAL A 3 25.29 17.32 -19.43
C VAL A 3 25.49 16.11 -18.51
N VAL A 4 24.73 15.04 -18.74
CA VAL A 4 24.96 13.74 -18.11
C VAL A 4 26.06 13.06 -18.91
N THR A 5 27.28 13.10 -18.41
CA THR A 5 28.36 12.27 -18.94
C THR A 5 28.14 10.82 -18.54
N ASN A 6 27.85 9.99 -19.54
CA ASN A 6 27.81 8.53 -19.46
C ASN A 6 29.23 8.02 -19.12
N GLN A 7 29.57 7.90 -17.84
CA GLN A 7 30.67 7.04 -17.43
C GLN A 7 30.17 5.57 -17.45
N LYS A 8 30.43 4.86 -18.56
CA LYS A 8 30.43 3.40 -18.55
C LYS A 8 31.55 2.96 -17.62
N THR A 9 31.18 2.63 -16.38
CA THR A 9 32.07 1.89 -15.49
C THR A 9 32.26 0.52 -16.12
N ILE A 10 33.48 0.24 -16.57
CA ILE A 10 33.91 -1.10 -16.98
C ILE A 10 33.94 -1.92 -15.69
N MET A 11 32.91 -2.72 -15.49
CA MET A 11 32.83 -3.66 -14.38
C MET A 11 33.81 -4.79 -14.66
N SER A 12 34.75 -5.03 -13.75
CA SER A 12 35.54 -6.25 -13.70
C SER A 12 34.61 -7.48 -13.74
N ASN A 13 35.05 -8.60 -14.31
CA ASN A 13 34.31 -9.86 -14.42
C ASN A 13 34.06 -10.52 -13.04
N GLU A 14 33.53 -9.81 -12.08
CA GLU A 14 33.08 -10.39 -10.82
C GLU A 14 31.73 -11.05 -11.04
N VAL A 15 31.61 -12.29 -10.62
CA VAL A 15 30.37 -13.06 -10.66
C VAL A 15 29.37 -12.35 -9.74
N ILE A 16 28.37 -11.70 -10.34
CA ILE A 16 27.29 -11.08 -9.59
C ILE A 16 26.44 -12.19 -9.00
N GLU A 17 26.40 -12.26 -7.68
CA GLU A 17 25.52 -13.18 -6.95
C GLU A 17 24.11 -12.58 -6.88
N ARG A 18 23.09 -13.36 -7.22
CA ARG A 18 21.69 -13.00 -7.00
C ARG A 18 21.16 -13.68 -5.75
N LEU A 19 20.58 -12.89 -4.88
CA LEU A 19 20.02 -13.34 -3.61
C LEU A 19 18.52 -13.08 -3.59
N HIS A 20 17.77 -14.02 -3.06
CA HIS A 20 16.35 -13.88 -2.84
C HIS A 20 16.08 -12.84 -1.75
N SER A 21 15.04 -12.05 -1.96
CA SER A 21 14.57 -11.02 -1.03
C SER A 21 13.07 -10.81 -1.19
N THR A 22 12.51 -9.93 -0.38
CA THR A 22 11.10 -9.52 -0.49
C THR A 22 11.00 -8.01 -0.61
N CYS A 23 9.95 -7.54 -1.25
CA CYS A 23 9.67 -6.12 -1.35
C CYS A 23 9.38 -5.53 0.04
N PRO A 24 10.08 -4.46 0.46
CA PRO A 24 9.88 -3.86 1.77
C PRO A 24 8.68 -2.89 1.85
N HIS A 25 7.97 -2.68 0.75
CA HIS A 25 6.81 -1.79 0.75
C HIS A 25 5.60 -2.43 1.41
N ASP A 26 4.83 -1.61 2.10
CA ASP A 26 3.47 -1.93 2.53
C ASP A 26 2.53 -1.89 1.30
N CYS A 27 2.49 -3.00 0.59
CA CYS A 27 1.79 -3.12 -0.68
C CYS A 27 1.21 -4.54 -0.81
N PRO A 28 -0.08 -4.69 -1.16
CA PRO A 28 -0.74 -6.00 -1.30
C PRO A 28 -0.10 -6.93 -2.33
N SER A 29 0.73 -6.40 -3.24
CA SER A 29 1.44 -7.23 -4.23
C SER A 29 2.47 -8.17 -3.61
N ALA A 30 3.03 -7.84 -2.44
CA ALA A 30 3.97 -8.67 -1.68
C ALA A 30 5.05 -9.34 -2.55
N CYS A 31 5.67 -8.57 -3.48
CA CYS A 31 6.53 -9.11 -4.51
C CYS A 31 7.78 -9.80 -3.94
N ALA A 32 8.03 -11.03 -4.40
CA ALA A 32 9.30 -11.71 -4.22
C ALA A 32 10.34 -11.11 -5.16
N LEU A 33 11.57 -10.93 -4.67
CA LEU A 33 12.64 -10.23 -5.37
C LEU A 33 13.90 -11.10 -5.48
N GLU A 34 14.68 -10.80 -6.50
CA GLU A 34 16.09 -11.16 -6.60
C GLU A 34 16.93 -9.89 -6.65
N VAL A 35 17.97 -9.83 -5.83
CA VAL A 35 18.83 -8.67 -5.72
C VAL A 35 20.26 -9.06 -6.06
N GLU A 36 20.90 -8.34 -6.96
CA GLU A 36 22.33 -8.51 -7.24
C GLU A 36 23.15 -7.96 -6.08
N ARG A 37 24.00 -8.82 -5.51
CA ARG A 37 25.03 -8.44 -4.56
C ARG A 37 26.37 -8.30 -5.30
N ILE A 38 26.87 -7.09 -5.38
CA ILE A 38 28.17 -6.80 -6.00
C ILE A 38 29.28 -7.02 -4.98
N ASP A 39 29.08 -6.54 -3.75
CA ASP A 39 30.00 -6.75 -2.61
C ASP A 39 29.22 -6.73 -1.28
N SER A 40 29.92 -6.66 -0.15
CA SER A 40 29.32 -6.65 1.19
C SER A 40 28.48 -5.41 1.51
N LYS A 41 28.56 -4.35 0.71
CA LYS A 41 27.90 -3.03 0.94
C LYS A 41 27.16 -2.51 -0.27
N THR A 42 27.32 -3.15 -1.43
CA THR A 42 26.80 -2.64 -2.70
C THR A 42 25.85 -3.64 -3.32
N ILE A 43 24.63 -3.20 -3.56
CA ILE A 43 23.64 -3.91 -4.36
C ILE A 43 23.63 -3.37 -5.79
N GLY A 44 23.44 -4.28 -6.73
CA GLY A 44 23.22 -3.98 -8.14
C GLY A 44 21.73 -3.89 -8.47
N ARG A 45 21.34 -4.48 -9.57
CA ARG A 45 19.96 -4.43 -10.05
C ARG A 45 19.04 -5.29 -9.19
N VAL A 46 17.78 -4.84 -9.09
CA VAL A 46 16.69 -5.59 -8.43
C VAL A 46 15.76 -6.12 -9.50
N TYR A 47 15.37 -7.38 -9.37
CA TYR A 47 14.45 -8.10 -10.26
C TYR A 47 13.28 -8.66 -9.46
N GLY A 48 12.17 -8.94 -10.12
CA GLY A 48 11.15 -9.82 -9.57
C GLY A 48 11.60 -11.28 -9.68
N ALA A 49 11.42 -12.05 -8.61
CA ALA A 49 11.75 -13.48 -8.59
C ALA A 49 10.75 -14.25 -9.46
N ARG A 50 11.26 -14.90 -10.51
CA ARG A 50 10.42 -15.61 -11.49
C ARG A 50 9.98 -16.98 -11.02
N ASP A 51 10.71 -17.56 -10.09
CA ASP A 51 10.43 -18.84 -9.45
C ASP A 51 9.33 -18.75 -8.38
N ASN A 52 8.92 -17.55 -8.00
CA ASN A 52 7.79 -17.35 -7.12
C ASN A 52 6.47 -17.37 -7.91
N GLU A 53 5.66 -18.39 -7.70
CA GLU A 53 4.39 -18.63 -8.42
C GLU A 53 3.36 -17.51 -8.23
N TYR A 54 3.32 -16.86 -7.06
CA TYR A 54 2.35 -15.80 -6.78
C TYR A 54 2.66 -14.50 -7.51
N THR A 55 3.94 -14.12 -7.60
CA THR A 55 4.34 -12.84 -8.19
C THR A 55 4.96 -12.97 -9.58
N SER A 56 5.41 -14.18 -9.97
CA SER A 56 5.86 -14.56 -11.33
C SER A 56 6.80 -13.53 -11.97
N GLY A 57 7.75 -13.02 -11.19
CA GLY A 57 8.69 -12.01 -11.66
C GLY A 57 8.14 -10.58 -11.76
N THR A 58 6.93 -10.34 -11.26
CA THR A 58 6.33 -8.99 -11.24
C THR A 58 7.15 -8.03 -10.40
N LEU A 59 7.44 -6.86 -10.94
CA LEU A 59 8.20 -5.80 -10.29
C LEU A 59 7.69 -4.42 -10.72
N CYS A 60 7.45 -3.54 -9.76
CA CYS A 60 7.10 -2.16 -10.07
C CYS A 60 8.34 -1.26 -10.27
N ALA A 61 8.18 -0.16 -11.00
CA ALA A 61 9.26 0.78 -11.27
C ALA A 61 9.89 1.38 -10.00
N LYS A 62 9.13 1.51 -8.90
CA LYS A 62 9.66 2.03 -7.63
C LYS A 62 10.77 1.14 -7.07
N VAL A 63 10.56 -0.18 -7.10
CA VAL A 63 11.49 -1.16 -6.52
C VAL A 63 12.60 -1.52 -7.51
N GLY A 64 12.32 -1.51 -8.81
CA GLY A 64 13.34 -1.72 -9.85
C GLY A 64 14.52 -0.75 -9.75
N ASN A 65 14.28 0.47 -9.23
CA ASN A 65 15.30 1.52 -9.06
C ASN A 65 15.88 1.60 -7.63
N TYR A 66 15.72 0.56 -6.81
CA TYR A 66 16.17 0.62 -5.41
C TYR A 66 17.67 0.76 -5.24
N ALA A 67 18.49 0.22 -6.13
CA ALA A 67 19.93 0.43 -6.08
C ALA A 67 20.30 1.92 -6.14
N GLU A 68 19.67 2.68 -7.03
CA GLU A 68 19.88 4.14 -7.13
C GLU A 68 19.50 4.85 -5.82
N ARG A 69 18.39 4.44 -5.20
CA ARG A 69 17.95 5.01 -3.92
C ARG A 69 18.91 4.66 -2.78
N VAL A 70 19.35 3.40 -2.71
CA VAL A 70 20.24 2.91 -1.64
C VAL A 70 21.60 3.60 -1.73
N HIS A 71 22.14 3.75 -2.94
CA HIS A 71 23.48 4.29 -3.18
C HIS A 71 23.47 5.76 -3.59
N HIS A 72 22.33 6.45 -3.50
CA HIS A 72 22.23 7.85 -3.89
C HIS A 72 23.18 8.74 -3.08
N PRO A 73 24.00 9.61 -3.72
CA PRO A 73 25.01 10.41 -3.02
C PRO A 73 24.40 11.38 -1.99
N LYS A 74 23.17 11.83 -2.20
CA LYS A 74 22.43 12.69 -1.25
C LYS A 74 21.63 11.91 -0.20
N ARG A 75 21.76 10.58 -0.12
CA ARG A 75 21.11 9.80 0.93
C ARG A 75 21.62 10.22 2.30
N LEU A 76 20.72 10.53 3.24
CA LEU A 76 21.07 10.82 4.62
C LEU A 76 21.64 9.57 5.29
N LYS A 77 22.83 9.68 5.86
CA LYS A 77 23.54 8.60 6.55
C LYS A 77 23.64 8.84 8.06
N ASN A 78 23.40 10.06 8.49
CA ASN A 78 23.42 10.48 9.90
C ASN A 78 22.13 11.23 10.25
N PRO A 79 21.75 11.31 11.53
CA PRO A 79 20.72 12.24 11.97
C PRO A 79 21.05 13.67 11.57
N MET A 80 20.02 14.45 11.30
CA MET A 80 20.18 15.86 10.89
C MET A 80 19.47 16.76 11.90
N ARG A 81 20.22 17.68 12.52
CA ARG A 81 19.67 18.71 13.39
C ARG A 81 19.38 19.98 12.60
N ARG A 82 18.19 20.55 12.74
CA ARG A 82 17.89 21.83 12.12
C ARG A 82 18.52 22.97 12.90
N VAL A 83 19.32 23.77 12.25
CA VAL A 83 20.05 24.92 12.82
C VAL A 83 19.63 26.27 12.20
N GLY A 84 18.86 26.22 11.13
CA GLY A 84 18.36 27.41 10.45
C GLY A 84 16.83 27.55 10.45
N PRO A 85 16.28 28.56 9.81
CA PRO A 85 14.86 28.82 9.71
C PRO A 85 14.10 27.68 9.02
N LYS A 86 12.81 27.51 9.36
CA LYS A 86 11.90 26.60 8.64
C LYS A 86 11.70 27.12 7.20
N GLY A 87 11.54 26.19 6.25
CA GLY A 87 11.27 26.53 4.84
C GLY A 87 12.49 26.76 3.96
N VAL A 88 13.68 26.84 4.51
CA VAL A 88 14.93 27.06 3.74
C VAL A 88 15.43 25.78 3.04
N GLY A 89 14.97 24.61 3.45
CA GLY A 89 15.37 23.33 2.88
C GLY A 89 16.59 22.72 3.58
N VAL A 90 17.34 21.89 2.84
CA VAL A 90 18.44 21.07 3.39
C VAL A 90 19.58 21.91 4.00
N ASP A 91 19.79 23.11 3.51
CA ASP A 91 20.87 23.99 4.00
C ASP A 91 20.64 24.51 5.43
N SER A 92 19.42 24.35 5.95
CA SER A 92 19.11 24.64 7.35
C SER A 92 19.39 23.49 8.31
N PHE A 93 19.95 22.38 7.84
CA PHE A 93 20.27 21.21 8.65
C PHE A 93 21.76 20.92 8.66
N MET A 94 22.26 20.44 9.80
CA MET A 94 23.62 19.92 9.95
C MET A 94 23.59 18.47 10.47
N PRO A 95 24.55 17.63 10.03
CA PRO A 95 24.65 16.28 10.55
C PRO A 95 25.11 16.29 12.01
N VAL A 96 24.54 15.38 12.80
CA VAL A 96 24.95 15.12 14.18
C VAL A 96 25.17 13.61 14.38
N SER A 97 25.85 13.24 15.46
CA SER A 97 25.98 11.83 15.82
C SER A 97 24.64 11.25 16.31
N TRP A 98 24.51 9.92 16.26
CA TRP A 98 23.36 9.25 16.85
C TRP A 98 23.23 9.48 18.35
N SER A 99 24.35 9.52 19.08
CA SER A 99 24.33 9.81 20.53
C SER A 99 23.75 11.19 20.79
N GLU A 100 24.29 12.23 20.14
CA GLU A 100 23.78 13.61 20.28
C GLU A 100 22.29 13.72 19.96
N ALA A 101 21.83 13.08 18.86
CA ALA A 101 20.43 13.14 18.47
C ALA A 101 19.53 12.46 19.52
N LEU A 102 19.92 11.29 20.00
CA LEU A 102 19.15 10.53 20.99
C LEU A 102 19.12 11.23 22.35
N ASP A 103 20.25 11.78 22.80
CA ASP A 103 20.36 12.52 24.07
C ASP A 103 19.48 13.78 24.02
N GLU A 104 19.49 14.53 22.91
CA GLU A 104 18.66 15.72 22.74
C GLU A 104 17.17 15.38 22.75
N VAL A 105 16.76 14.32 22.04
CA VAL A 105 15.36 13.88 22.02
C VAL A 105 14.91 13.41 23.40
N ALA A 106 15.73 12.60 24.07
CA ALA A 106 15.42 12.09 25.42
C ALA A 106 15.31 13.22 26.46
N ALA A 107 16.24 14.17 26.42
CA ALA A 107 16.21 15.34 27.32
C ALA A 107 14.94 16.17 27.08
N LYS A 108 14.58 16.42 25.80
CA LYS A 108 13.37 17.19 25.47
C LYS A 108 12.08 16.48 25.85
N PHE A 109 12.02 15.16 25.67
CA PHE A 109 10.87 14.37 26.14
C PHE A 109 10.72 14.42 27.66
N SER A 110 11.83 14.31 28.41
CA SER A 110 11.84 14.39 29.89
C SER A 110 11.40 15.76 30.36
N GLU A 111 11.91 16.83 29.78
CA GLU A 111 11.51 18.21 30.06
C GLU A 111 10.00 18.41 29.90
N LEU A 112 9.48 18.07 28.70
CA LEU A 112 8.05 18.26 28.37
C LEU A 112 7.14 17.38 29.24
N ALA A 113 7.52 16.14 29.50
CA ALA A 113 6.78 15.26 30.39
C ALA A 113 6.76 15.78 31.85
N SER A 114 7.84 16.39 32.31
CA SER A 114 7.90 17.02 33.66
C SER A 114 7.04 18.27 33.74
N GLU A 115 6.99 19.07 32.70
CA GLU A 115 6.25 20.36 32.66
C GLU A 115 4.76 20.18 32.44
N TYR A 116 4.37 19.31 31.49
CA TYR A 116 3.00 19.17 31.01
C TYR A 116 2.35 17.80 31.24
N GLY A 117 3.06 16.86 31.83
CA GLY A 117 2.64 15.47 31.96
C GLY A 117 3.08 14.59 30.78
N SER A 118 3.21 13.29 31.03
CA SER A 118 3.69 12.33 30.04
C SER A 118 2.80 12.23 28.80
N GLU A 119 1.50 12.49 28.95
CA GLU A 119 0.50 12.43 27.88
C GLU A 119 0.69 13.51 26.80
N THR A 120 1.50 14.55 27.08
CA THR A 120 1.84 15.57 26.08
C THR A 120 2.68 14.99 24.94
N ILE A 121 3.33 13.85 25.16
CA ILE A 121 4.12 13.16 24.15
C ILE A 121 3.25 12.12 23.48
N TRP A 122 3.02 12.30 22.18
CA TRP A 122 2.20 11.42 21.35
C TRP A 122 3.02 10.80 20.21
N PRO A 123 3.61 9.61 20.43
CA PRO A 123 4.32 8.89 19.39
C PRO A 123 3.39 8.56 18.23
N HIS A 124 3.66 9.15 17.07
CA HIS A 124 2.87 8.94 15.87
C HIS A 124 3.59 7.99 14.93
N TYR A 125 2.90 6.95 14.50
CA TYR A 125 3.34 6.04 13.44
C TYR A 125 2.16 5.72 12.53
N TYR A 126 2.43 5.48 11.26
CA TYR A 126 1.40 5.03 10.34
C TYR A 126 2.00 4.22 9.19
N ALA A 127 1.15 3.86 8.20
CA ALA A 127 1.48 3.00 7.08
C ALA A 127 2.78 3.38 6.34
N GLY A 128 3.41 2.40 5.75
CA GLY A 128 4.66 2.50 5.03
C GLY A 128 5.45 1.20 5.13
N THR A 129 6.76 1.25 5.05
CA THR A 129 7.63 0.10 5.26
C THR A 129 7.61 -0.29 6.75
N MET A 130 6.75 -1.22 7.11
CA MET A 130 6.47 -1.57 8.49
C MET A 130 6.71 -3.06 8.76
N GLY A 131 7.92 -3.38 9.26
CA GLY A 131 8.12 -4.63 9.99
C GLY A 131 7.53 -4.53 11.40
N LEU A 132 7.19 -5.64 12.01
CA LEU A 132 6.62 -5.67 13.37
C LEU A 132 7.50 -4.93 14.39
N VAL A 133 8.81 -5.13 14.32
CA VAL A 133 9.76 -4.46 15.22
C VAL A 133 9.78 -2.94 14.98
N GLN A 134 9.78 -2.51 13.73
CA GLN A 134 9.83 -1.08 13.39
C GLN A 134 8.55 -0.35 13.79
N ARG A 135 7.40 -0.95 13.53
CA ARG A 135 6.09 -0.36 13.86
C ARG A 135 5.82 -0.41 15.36
N ASP A 136 5.96 -1.59 15.95
CA ASP A 136 5.49 -1.82 17.32
C ASP A 136 6.57 -1.56 18.38
N GLY A 137 7.83 -1.37 17.96
CA GLY A 137 8.94 -1.04 18.88
C GLY A 137 8.72 0.23 19.69
N ILE A 138 8.03 1.23 19.12
CA ILE A 138 7.69 2.48 19.82
C ILE A 138 6.74 2.25 21.00
N GLU A 139 5.92 1.19 20.97
CA GLU A 139 4.98 0.89 22.04
C GLU A 139 5.67 0.56 23.38
N ARG A 140 6.88 -0.02 23.34
CA ARG A 140 7.66 -0.26 24.55
C ARG A 140 8.00 1.05 25.27
N LEU A 141 8.47 2.05 24.50
CA LEU A 141 8.76 3.38 25.04
C LEU A 141 7.48 4.05 25.56
N ARG A 142 6.41 4.01 24.78
CA ARG A 142 5.12 4.57 25.15
C ARG A 142 4.59 3.99 26.48
N HIS A 143 4.62 2.67 26.64
CA HIS A 143 4.16 2.01 27.87
C HIS A 143 5.06 2.35 29.05
N ALA A 144 6.39 2.29 28.89
CA ALA A 144 7.35 2.58 29.97
C ALA A 144 7.21 4.02 30.46
N MET A 145 7.01 4.97 29.54
CA MET A 145 6.97 6.40 29.84
C MET A 145 5.55 6.95 30.02
N ARG A 146 4.51 6.14 29.85
CA ARG A 146 3.09 6.53 29.92
C ARG A 146 2.71 7.63 28.94
N TYR A 147 3.30 7.60 27.73
CA TYR A 147 2.96 8.53 26.65
C TYR A 147 1.58 8.24 26.05
N SER A 148 0.97 9.24 25.40
CA SER A 148 -0.30 9.11 24.73
C SER A 148 -0.32 8.02 23.67
N ARG A 149 -1.48 7.39 23.49
CA ARG A 149 -1.70 6.35 22.48
C ARG A 149 -2.34 6.90 21.22
N GLN A 150 -1.83 6.49 20.07
CA GLN A 150 -2.52 6.70 18.80
C GLN A 150 -3.64 5.68 18.61
N HIS A 151 -4.80 6.15 18.19
CA HIS A 151 -5.85 5.30 17.62
C HIS A 151 -5.68 5.18 16.11
N SER A 152 -5.42 3.97 15.62
CA SER A 152 -5.30 3.69 14.18
C SER A 152 -6.67 3.47 13.56
N THR A 153 -7.45 4.54 13.38
CA THR A 153 -8.85 4.47 12.94
C THR A 153 -9.14 5.26 11.66
N ILE A 154 -8.10 5.75 10.96
CA ILE A 154 -8.31 6.75 9.92
C ILE A 154 -8.80 6.12 8.61
N CYS A 155 -8.05 5.24 7.95
CA CYS A 155 -8.44 4.70 6.65
C CYS A 155 -8.91 3.24 6.71
N SER A 156 -8.05 2.30 7.04
CA SER A 156 -8.37 0.88 6.96
C SER A 156 -9.38 0.41 8.02
N ALA A 157 -9.42 1.04 9.19
CA ALA A 157 -10.31 0.62 10.26
C ALA A 157 -11.79 0.83 9.93
N ALA A 158 -12.14 1.93 9.24
CA ALA A 158 -13.51 2.18 8.80
C ALA A 158 -13.95 1.19 7.71
N SER A 159 -13.10 0.95 6.70
CA SER A 159 -13.37 -0.05 5.67
C SER A 159 -13.39 -1.48 6.21
N ASP A 160 -12.54 -1.81 7.17
CA ASP A 160 -12.55 -3.11 7.85
C ASP A 160 -13.84 -3.33 8.65
N ALA A 161 -14.36 -2.29 9.30
CA ALA A 161 -15.63 -2.36 10.02
C ALA A 161 -16.80 -2.61 9.07
N GLY A 162 -16.87 -1.88 7.95
CA GLY A 162 -17.88 -2.09 6.92
C GLY A 162 -17.80 -3.48 6.29
N TRP A 163 -16.59 -3.93 5.95
CA TRP A 163 -16.39 -5.28 5.42
C TRP A 163 -16.88 -6.37 6.40
N LYS A 164 -16.49 -6.29 7.67
CA LYS A 164 -16.92 -7.24 8.70
C LYS A 164 -18.40 -7.19 8.98
N ALA A 165 -19.03 -6.02 8.88
CA ALA A 165 -20.49 -5.93 9.01
C ALA A 165 -21.22 -6.71 7.92
N GLY A 166 -20.69 -6.74 6.68
CA GLY A 166 -21.29 -7.47 5.57
C GLY A 166 -20.88 -8.93 5.48
N THR A 167 -19.69 -9.32 5.94
CA THR A 167 -19.14 -10.66 5.72
C THR A 167 -18.74 -11.42 6.97
N GLY A 168 -18.88 -10.82 8.15
CA GLY A 168 -18.50 -11.41 9.45
C GLY A 168 -16.99 -11.41 9.70
N VAL A 169 -16.18 -11.68 8.70
CA VAL A 169 -14.72 -11.78 8.80
C VAL A 169 -14.02 -11.03 7.66
N LYS A 170 -12.82 -10.55 7.92
CA LYS A 170 -11.99 -9.95 6.86
C LYS A 170 -11.25 -11.05 6.12
N ARG A 171 -11.69 -11.34 4.91
CA ARG A 171 -11.02 -12.26 3.98
C ARG A 171 -10.90 -11.63 2.60
N GLY A 172 -9.89 -12.04 1.85
CA GLY A 172 -9.70 -11.72 0.45
C GLY A 172 -9.54 -13.00 -0.37
N VAL A 173 -9.52 -12.87 -1.68
CA VAL A 173 -9.22 -13.96 -2.62
C VAL A 173 -7.75 -13.93 -3.02
N ASP A 174 -7.21 -15.07 -3.43
CA ASP A 174 -5.91 -15.15 -4.08
C ASP A 174 -5.99 -14.46 -5.45
N ALA A 175 -5.06 -13.57 -5.74
CA ALA A 175 -5.04 -12.84 -7.00
C ALA A 175 -4.92 -13.77 -8.24
N ARG A 176 -4.39 -14.99 -8.07
CA ARG A 176 -4.32 -16.00 -9.12
C ARG A 176 -5.73 -16.46 -9.54
N GLU A 177 -6.65 -16.62 -8.60
CA GLU A 177 -8.05 -16.97 -8.90
C GLU A 177 -8.72 -15.93 -9.78
N ILE A 178 -8.38 -14.64 -9.61
CA ILE A 178 -8.85 -13.58 -10.51
C ILE A 178 -8.37 -13.83 -11.93
N GLY A 179 -7.08 -14.17 -12.10
CA GLY A 179 -6.49 -14.51 -13.39
C GLY A 179 -7.15 -15.69 -14.06
N ASP A 180 -7.44 -16.74 -13.29
CA ASP A 180 -7.84 -18.04 -13.81
C ASP A 180 -9.35 -18.21 -13.98
N HIS A 181 -10.18 -17.54 -13.17
CA HIS A 181 -11.60 -17.85 -13.06
C HIS A 181 -12.56 -16.67 -13.25
N SER A 182 -12.08 -15.41 -13.20
CA SER A 182 -13.00 -14.27 -13.32
C SER A 182 -13.37 -13.97 -14.78
N ASP A 183 -14.64 -13.76 -15.05
CA ASP A 183 -15.15 -13.23 -16.31
C ASP A 183 -15.36 -11.71 -16.28
N VAL A 184 -15.58 -11.16 -15.08
CA VAL A 184 -15.64 -9.72 -14.81
C VAL A 184 -14.78 -9.39 -13.59
N VAL A 185 -13.89 -8.42 -13.74
CA VAL A 185 -13.09 -7.88 -12.66
C VAL A 185 -13.50 -6.45 -12.39
N VAL A 186 -13.92 -6.15 -11.17
CA VAL A 186 -14.29 -4.79 -10.74
C VAL A 186 -13.20 -4.25 -9.82
N LEU A 187 -12.51 -3.20 -10.23
CA LEU A 187 -11.55 -2.47 -9.40
C LEU A 187 -12.20 -1.18 -8.91
N TRP A 188 -12.51 -1.14 -7.61
CA TRP A 188 -13.26 -0.06 -6.99
C TRP A 188 -12.39 0.75 -6.04
N GLY A 189 -12.21 2.05 -6.33
CA GLY A 189 -11.45 2.98 -5.49
C GLY A 189 -9.95 2.66 -5.37
N THR A 190 -9.36 1.98 -6.35
CA THR A 190 -7.94 1.62 -6.32
C THR A 190 -7.23 1.86 -7.65
N ASN A 191 -6.07 2.52 -7.59
CA ASN A 191 -5.19 2.68 -8.74
C ASN A 191 -4.16 1.54 -8.80
N ALA A 192 -4.63 0.33 -9.13
CA ALA A 192 -3.86 -0.90 -9.05
C ALA A 192 -2.56 -0.89 -9.90
N VAL A 193 -2.54 -0.17 -11.01
CA VAL A 193 -1.32 0.02 -11.84
C VAL A 193 -0.16 0.61 -11.02
N HIS A 194 -0.47 1.48 -10.05
CA HIS A 194 0.55 2.13 -9.22
C HIS A 194 0.70 1.53 -7.83
N THR A 195 -0.34 0.86 -7.31
CA THR A 195 -0.37 0.41 -5.91
C THR A 195 -0.46 -1.10 -5.74
N GLN A 196 -0.80 -1.86 -6.79
CA GLN A 196 -1.02 -3.31 -6.74
C GLN A 196 -0.63 -3.95 -8.07
N VAL A 197 0.62 -3.78 -8.48
CA VAL A 197 1.06 -4.18 -9.83
C VAL A 197 0.91 -5.69 -10.08
N ASN A 198 1.05 -6.53 -9.05
CA ASN A 198 0.81 -7.97 -9.18
C ASN A 198 -0.65 -8.29 -9.51
N LEU A 199 -1.61 -7.59 -8.87
CA LEU A 199 -3.02 -7.72 -9.23
C LEU A 199 -3.25 -7.42 -10.71
N MET A 200 -2.61 -6.38 -11.25
CA MET A 200 -2.73 -6.04 -12.68
C MET A 200 -2.13 -7.08 -13.62
N HIS A 201 -1.14 -7.86 -13.14
CA HIS A 201 -0.66 -9.03 -13.88
C HIS A 201 -1.79 -10.05 -14.05
N HIS A 202 -2.47 -10.44 -12.98
CA HIS A 202 -3.59 -11.39 -13.01
C HIS A 202 -4.82 -10.84 -13.75
N VAL A 203 -5.15 -9.57 -13.59
CA VAL A 203 -6.19 -8.91 -14.39
C VAL A 203 -5.88 -8.99 -15.89
N SER A 204 -4.61 -8.83 -16.27
CA SER A 204 -4.20 -8.97 -17.68
C SER A 204 -4.35 -10.41 -18.19
N GLN A 205 -4.14 -11.40 -17.34
CA GLN A 205 -4.39 -12.82 -17.68
C GLN A 205 -5.89 -13.08 -17.87
N ALA A 206 -6.74 -12.61 -16.96
CA ALA A 206 -8.20 -12.71 -17.11
C ALA A 206 -8.68 -12.04 -18.42
N LYS A 207 -8.19 -10.83 -18.73
CA LYS A 207 -8.55 -10.14 -19.99
C LYS A 207 -8.12 -10.91 -21.23
N LYS A 208 -6.99 -11.61 -21.24
CA LYS A 208 -6.57 -12.48 -22.34
C LYS A 208 -7.53 -13.65 -22.58
N ARG A 209 -8.24 -14.09 -21.53
CA ARG A 209 -9.30 -15.11 -21.62
C ARG A 209 -10.67 -14.53 -22.05
N GLY A 210 -10.80 -13.20 -22.16
CA GLY A 210 -12.02 -12.50 -22.54
C GLY A 210 -12.74 -11.77 -21.41
N ALA A 211 -12.22 -11.82 -20.18
CA ALA A 211 -12.79 -11.12 -19.04
C ALA A 211 -12.87 -9.60 -19.27
N LYS A 212 -13.89 -8.97 -18.70
CA LYS A 212 -14.07 -7.51 -18.73
C LYS A 212 -13.52 -6.87 -17.48
N LEU A 213 -12.86 -5.73 -17.64
CA LEU A 213 -12.38 -4.89 -16.55
C LEU A 213 -13.30 -3.67 -16.39
N VAL A 214 -13.94 -3.59 -15.25
CA VAL A 214 -14.70 -2.40 -14.81
C VAL A 214 -13.88 -1.66 -13.75
N VAL A 215 -13.74 -0.35 -13.88
CA VAL A 215 -13.09 0.49 -12.88
C VAL A 215 -14.06 1.53 -12.38
N VAL A 216 -14.23 1.58 -11.06
CA VAL A 216 -15.01 2.61 -10.37
C VAL A 216 -14.04 3.54 -9.65
N ASP A 217 -13.91 4.76 -10.12
CA ASP A 217 -12.94 5.73 -9.58
C ASP A 217 -13.38 7.16 -9.96
N PRO A 218 -13.28 8.14 -9.07
CA PRO A 218 -13.73 9.52 -9.34
C PRO A 218 -12.94 10.24 -10.43
N TYR A 219 -11.80 9.72 -10.87
CA TYR A 219 -11.05 10.27 -12.00
C TYR A 219 -10.40 9.17 -12.85
N GLN A 220 -10.10 9.51 -14.10
CA GLN A 220 -9.49 8.56 -15.04
C GLN A 220 -7.99 8.38 -14.78
N ASN A 221 -7.66 7.57 -13.76
CA ASN A 221 -6.29 7.20 -13.42
C ASN A 221 -5.69 6.18 -14.41
N ALA A 222 -4.44 5.73 -14.16
CA ALA A 222 -3.75 4.78 -15.03
C ALA A 222 -4.43 3.40 -15.11
N THR A 223 -5.15 3.01 -14.08
CA THR A 223 -5.95 1.77 -14.05
C THR A 223 -7.24 1.93 -14.86
N ALA A 224 -7.95 3.04 -14.67
CA ALA A 224 -9.17 3.35 -15.41
C ALA A 224 -8.94 3.45 -16.94
N LYS A 225 -7.75 3.93 -17.36
CA LYS A 225 -7.36 3.92 -18.80
C LYS A 225 -7.22 2.53 -19.41
N LYS A 226 -7.17 1.46 -18.61
CA LYS A 226 -7.10 0.06 -19.06
C LYS A 226 -8.46 -0.65 -18.99
N ALA A 227 -9.47 0.01 -18.42
CA ALA A 227 -10.80 -0.53 -18.24
C ALA A 227 -11.57 -0.67 -19.56
N ASP A 228 -12.42 -1.67 -19.63
CA ASP A 228 -13.43 -1.78 -20.69
C ASP A 228 -14.63 -0.87 -20.38
N LEU A 229 -14.89 -0.63 -19.07
CA LEU A 229 -15.88 0.34 -18.58
C LEU A 229 -15.29 1.11 -17.39
N HIS A 230 -15.33 2.43 -17.44
CA HIS A 230 -14.98 3.30 -16.34
C HIS A 230 -16.22 4.04 -15.81
N LEU A 231 -16.58 3.80 -14.57
CA LEU A 231 -17.66 4.50 -13.86
C LEU A 231 -17.05 5.60 -13.02
N MET A 232 -17.20 6.83 -13.48
CA MET A 232 -16.66 8.02 -12.82
C MET A 232 -17.71 8.59 -11.87
N LEU A 233 -17.59 8.28 -10.59
CA LEU A 233 -18.51 8.74 -9.56
C LEU A 233 -18.11 10.09 -8.97
N GLN A 234 -19.08 10.82 -8.47
CA GLN A 234 -18.81 11.89 -7.53
C GLN A 234 -18.32 11.29 -6.20
N PRO A 235 -17.27 11.86 -5.58
CA PRO A 235 -16.81 11.40 -4.26
C PRO A 235 -17.96 11.34 -3.25
N GLY A 236 -18.05 10.20 -2.53
CA GLY A 236 -19.10 9.97 -1.53
C GLY A 236 -20.39 9.33 -2.07
N THR A 237 -20.46 8.98 -3.37
CA THR A 237 -21.64 8.33 -3.96
C THR A 237 -21.49 6.84 -4.22
N ASP A 238 -20.41 6.22 -3.73
CA ASP A 238 -20.13 4.79 -3.92
C ASP A 238 -21.28 3.90 -3.40
N GLY A 239 -21.83 4.24 -2.24
CA GLY A 239 -22.98 3.52 -1.66
C GLY A 239 -24.24 3.63 -2.52
N ALA A 240 -24.45 4.76 -3.20
CA ALA A 240 -25.58 4.90 -4.12
C ALA A 240 -25.40 3.98 -5.36
N LEU A 241 -24.21 3.94 -5.95
CA LEU A 241 -23.93 3.00 -7.05
C LEU A 241 -24.11 1.54 -6.60
N ALA A 242 -23.57 1.16 -5.44
CA ALA A 242 -23.72 -0.20 -4.92
C ALA A 242 -25.19 -0.57 -4.74
N THR A 243 -26.00 0.33 -4.18
CA THR A 243 -27.44 0.12 -3.99
C THR A 243 -28.17 0.02 -5.34
N ALA A 244 -27.84 0.86 -6.31
CA ALA A 244 -28.42 0.81 -7.66
C ALA A 244 -28.09 -0.51 -8.37
N MET A 245 -26.86 -1.01 -8.25
CA MET A 245 -26.46 -2.31 -8.78
C MET A 245 -27.28 -3.44 -8.15
N MET A 246 -27.43 -3.44 -6.83
CA MET A 246 -28.26 -4.42 -6.13
C MET A 246 -29.72 -4.32 -6.56
N HIS A 247 -30.28 -3.12 -6.70
CA HIS A 247 -31.63 -2.93 -7.22
C HIS A 247 -31.82 -3.62 -8.58
N VAL A 248 -30.91 -3.40 -9.53
CA VAL A 248 -30.98 -4.03 -10.87
C VAL A 248 -30.93 -5.56 -10.77
N LEU A 249 -30.02 -6.11 -9.94
CA LEU A 249 -29.91 -7.56 -9.74
C LEU A 249 -31.24 -8.19 -9.28
N PHE A 250 -31.97 -7.53 -8.38
CA PHE A 250 -33.27 -8.01 -7.92
C PHE A 250 -34.40 -7.75 -8.91
N ALA A 251 -34.44 -6.55 -9.49
CA ALA A 251 -35.50 -6.17 -10.44
C ALA A 251 -35.50 -7.05 -11.72
N GLU A 252 -34.30 -7.46 -12.16
CA GLU A 252 -34.11 -8.29 -13.36
C GLU A 252 -34.00 -9.79 -13.05
N ASN A 253 -34.22 -10.21 -11.79
CA ASN A 253 -34.10 -11.61 -11.33
C ASN A 253 -32.72 -12.25 -11.60
N LEU A 254 -31.65 -11.46 -11.47
CA LEU A 254 -30.27 -11.89 -11.64
C LEU A 254 -29.64 -12.33 -10.31
N ALA A 255 -30.29 -12.08 -9.16
CA ALA A 255 -29.81 -12.49 -7.85
C ALA A 255 -29.96 -14.01 -7.64
N ASP A 256 -28.89 -14.65 -7.16
CA ASP A 256 -28.94 -16.06 -6.74
C ASP A 256 -29.66 -16.19 -5.38
N ARG A 257 -30.97 -16.32 -5.43
CA ARG A 257 -31.80 -16.38 -4.23
C ARG A 257 -31.51 -17.61 -3.38
N ALA A 258 -31.19 -18.73 -4.00
CA ALA A 258 -30.87 -19.96 -3.26
C ALA A 258 -29.59 -19.77 -2.41
N TYR A 259 -28.57 -19.14 -2.99
CA TYR A 259 -27.37 -18.79 -2.25
C TYR A 259 -27.65 -17.79 -1.13
N LEU A 260 -28.44 -16.76 -1.40
CA LEU A 260 -28.79 -15.75 -0.40
C LEU A 260 -29.55 -16.35 0.78
N ASP A 261 -30.50 -17.22 0.52
CA ASP A 261 -31.31 -17.90 1.56
C ASP A 261 -30.49 -18.87 2.41
N GLU A 262 -29.49 -19.54 1.82
CA GLU A 262 -28.68 -20.54 2.51
C GLU A 262 -27.52 -19.92 3.32
N TYR A 263 -26.86 -18.89 2.77
CA TYR A 263 -25.56 -18.42 3.29
C TYR A 263 -25.56 -17.00 3.86
N THR A 264 -26.70 -16.28 3.83
CA THR A 264 -26.75 -14.89 4.28
C THR A 264 -27.96 -14.63 5.19
N ASP A 265 -27.97 -13.48 5.82
CA ASP A 265 -29.12 -12.96 6.57
C ASP A 265 -30.03 -12.07 5.70
N PHE A 266 -29.96 -12.23 4.38
CA PHE A 266 -30.80 -11.51 3.44
C PHE A 266 -32.28 -11.76 3.73
N GLY A 267 -33.09 -10.68 3.77
CA GLY A 267 -34.50 -10.78 4.07
C GLY A 267 -35.34 -9.73 3.35
N SER A 268 -36.67 -9.86 3.52
CA SER A 268 -37.66 -8.99 2.86
C SER A 268 -37.49 -7.50 3.16
N GLU A 269 -36.90 -7.14 4.30
CA GLU A 269 -36.64 -5.72 4.62
C GLU A 269 -35.62 -5.11 3.67
N LEU A 270 -34.51 -5.84 3.39
CA LEU A 270 -33.49 -5.37 2.45
C LEU A 270 -34.05 -5.34 1.02
N GLU A 271 -34.82 -6.34 0.61
CA GLU A 271 -35.46 -6.36 -0.71
C GLU A 271 -36.43 -5.18 -0.88
N THR A 272 -37.24 -4.88 0.14
CA THR A 272 -38.11 -3.70 0.14
C THR A 272 -37.31 -2.40 0.08
N HIS A 273 -36.19 -2.33 0.82
CA HIS A 273 -35.31 -1.17 0.76
C HIS A 273 -34.74 -0.94 -0.65
N LEU A 274 -34.28 -2.03 -1.29
CA LEU A 274 -33.71 -2.00 -2.63
C LEU A 274 -34.74 -1.65 -3.71
N SER A 275 -35.98 -2.15 -3.61
CA SER A 275 -37.06 -1.87 -4.56
C SER A 275 -37.43 -0.38 -4.64
N ASN A 276 -37.21 0.37 -3.58
CA ASN A 276 -37.45 1.81 -3.50
C ASN A 276 -36.23 2.67 -3.94
N ARG A 277 -35.15 2.06 -4.41
CA ARG A 277 -33.90 2.71 -4.81
C ARG A 277 -33.60 2.46 -6.28
N THR A 278 -34.32 3.15 -7.14
CA THR A 278 -34.11 3.05 -8.60
C THR A 278 -32.73 3.56 -8.99
N ALA A 279 -32.15 2.93 -10.03
CA ALA A 279 -30.86 3.29 -10.62
C ALA A 279 -30.91 4.65 -11.33
#